data_cd2b482b311c156bded92701ad67ac23
#
_entry.id   cd2b482b311c156bded92701ad67ac23
#
_cell.length_a   1.000
_cell.length_b   1.000
_cell.length_c   1.000
_cell.angle_alpha   90.00
_cell.angle_beta   90.00
_cell.angle_gamma   90.00
#
_symmetry.space_group_name_H-M   'P 1'
#
loop_
_entity.id
_entity.type
_entity.pdbx_description
1 polymer ?
#
loop_
_entity_poly.entity_id
_entity_poly.type
_entity_poly.pdbx_seq_one_letter_code
_entity_poly.pdbx_strand_id
1 'polypeptide(L)'
;MMARTGRRRGNSGTREAILAAARDAFADRGYDRTSIRGVATAAKVDPALVHHYFGNKDQLFLAAMESPIDPGELISELLSEGSADDLGERLVRTFLKVWDGPAGKPAAAMIRTMVSREWSARLLREFMLSQILRRVAAKHVITEPDRRFPLIASQMLGLVMARYIVKIEPLASASHEFVVAALAPTIQRYLTMELPAEAASPSHGR
;
A
#
# COMPACT_ATOMS: atom_id res chain seq x y z
N MET A 1 -19.03 -30.26 39.64
CA MET A 1 -17.86 -29.53 39.17
C MET A 1 -17.98 -29.40 37.67
N MET A 2 -18.61 -28.30 37.18
CA MET A 2 -18.91 -28.08 35.73
C MET A 2 -17.86 -27.14 35.15
N ALA A 3 -17.12 -27.60 34.14
CA ALA A 3 -16.09 -26.88 33.44
C ALA A 3 -16.74 -25.84 32.51
N ARG A 4 -16.43 -24.54 32.72
CA ARG A 4 -16.80 -23.43 31.82
C ARG A 4 -15.92 -23.47 30.57
N THR A 5 -16.39 -24.17 29.51
CA THR A 5 -15.79 -24.20 28.18
C THR A 5 -16.67 -23.38 27.22
N GLY A 6 -16.47 -22.06 27.15
CA GLY A 6 -17.36 -21.23 26.31
C GLY A 6 -16.85 -19.86 25.89
N ARG A 7 -15.52 -19.58 25.83
CA ARG A 7 -15.05 -18.21 25.55
C ARG A 7 -14.14 -18.04 24.32
N ARG A 8 -13.79 -19.07 23.58
CA ARG A 8 -12.88 -18.98 22.42
C ARG A 8 -13.54 -19.02 21.03
N ARG A 9 -14.73 -19.58 20.88
CA ARG A 9 -15.42 -19.70 19.57
C ARG A 9 -16.13 -18.41 19.12
N GLY A 10 -16.59 -17.54 20.02
CA GLY A 10 -17.30 -16.31 19.66
C GLY A 10 -16.40 -15.21 19.10
N ASN A 11 -15.13 -15.17 19.53
CA ASN A 11 -14.21 -14.08 19.21
C ASN A 11 -13.60 -14.23 17.79
N SER A 12 -13.26 -15.45 17.35
CA SER A 12 -12.74 -15.72 16.01
C SER A 12 -13.84 -15.55 14.94
N GLY A 13 -15.04 -16.05 15.18
CA GLY A 13 -16.14 -15.93 14.22
C GLY A 13 -16.57 -14.48 13.96
N THR A 14 -16.54 -13.63 14.99
CA THR A 14 -16.86 -12.20 14.83
C THR A 14 -15.80 -11.48 13.99
N ARG A 15 -14.52 -11.74 14.25
CA ARG A 15 -13.42 -11.15 13.48
C ARG A 15 -13.49 -11.55 12.00
N GLU A 16 -13.75 -12.81 11.71
CA GLU A 16 -13.89 -13.33 10.36
C GLU A 16 -15.12 -12.75 9.63
N ALA A 17 -16.26 -12.61 10.31
CA ALA A 17 -17.46 -11.98 9.78
C ALA A 17 -17.20 -10.50 9.39
N ILE A 18 -16.45 -9.75 10.22
CA ILE A 18 -16.05 -8.38 9.90
C ILE A 18 -15.14 -8.35 8.67
N LEU A 19 -14.15 -9.25 8.58
CA LEU A 19 -13.23 -9.31 7.43
C LEU A 19 -13.97 -9.67 6.13
N ALA A 20 -14.91 -10.63 6.17
CA ALA A 20 -15.73 -10.98 5.00
C ALA A 20 -16.55 -9.77 4.52
N ALA A 21 -17.29 -9.12 5.43
CA ALA A 21 -18.06 -7.92 5.10
C ALA A 21 -17.18 -6.76 4.61
N ALA A 22 -15.96 -6.63 5.13
CA ALA A 22 -15.00 -5.62 4.67
C ALA A 22 -14.51 -5.91 3.25
N ARG A 23 -14.16 -7.17 2.93
CA ARG A 23 -13.76 -7.57 1.57
C ARG A 23 -14.85 -7.24 0.56
N ASP A 24 -16.09 -7.61 0.84
CA ASP A 24 -17.23 -7.33 -0.04
C ASP A 24 -17.45 -5.82 -0.20
N ALA A 25 -17.45 -5.05 0.90
CA ALA A 25 -17.65 -3.62 0.86
C ALA A 25 -16.54 -2.88 0.11
N PHE A 26 -15.27 -3.28 0.29
CA PHE A 26 -14.15 -2.71 -0.45
C PHE A 26 -14.19 -3.11 -1.93
N ALA A 27 -14.54 -4.34 -2.26
CA ALA A 27 -14.67 -4.79 -3.64
C ALA A 27 -15.75 -4.02 -4.42
N ASP A 28 -16.93 -3.82 -3.80
CA ASP A 28 -18.07 -3.20 -4.46
C ASP A 28 -17.95 -1.67 -4.58
N ARG A 29 -17.48 -1.00 -3.51
CA ARG A 29 -17.54 0.46 -3.36
C ARG A 29 -16.20 1.15 -3.50
N GLY A 30 -15.10 0.41 -3.47
CA GLY A 30 -13.75 0.95 -3.38
C GLY A 30 -13.36 1.32 -1.95
N TYR A 31 -12.07 1.69 -1.80
CA TYR A 31 -11.54 2.07 -0.49
C TYR A 31 -12.23 3.34 0.05
N ASP A 32 -12.29 4.42 -0.74
CA ASP A 32 -12.73 5.74 -0.23
C ASP A 32 -14.19 5.74 0.22
N ARG A 33 -15.08 5.09 -0.50
CA ARG A 33 -16.53 5.05 -0.20
C ARG A 33 -16.94 4.02 0.84
N THR A 34 -16.02 3.16 1.29
CA THR A 34 -16.28 2.22 2.38
C THR A 34 -16.05 2.89 3.73
N SER A 35 -16.95 2.67 4.68
CA SER A 35 -16.84 3.19 6.05
C SER A 35 -16.89 2.06 7.08
N ILE A 36 -16.24 2.26 8.24
CA ILE A 36 -16.28 1.29 9.36
C ILE A 36 -17.72 1.01 9.79
N ARG A 37 -18.57 2.04 9.85
CA ARG A 37 -20.01 1.87 10.19
C ARG A 37 -20.73 1.00 9.16
N GLY A 38 -20.47 1.21 7.87
CA GLY A 38 -21.05 0.40 6.80
C GLY A 38 -20.64 -1.07 6.88
N VAL A 39 -19.36 -1.34 7.17
CA VAL A 39 -18.85 -2.70 7.38
C VAL A 39 -19.47 -3.33 8.62
N ALA A 40 -19.55 -2.61 9.72
CA ALA A 40 -20.17 -3.09 10.96
C ALA A 40 -21.65 -3.48 10.76
N THR A 41 -22.40 -2.66 10.03
CA THR A 41 -23.81 -2.94 9.68
C THR A 41 -23.91 -4.22 8.84
N ALA A 42 -23.06 -4.38 7.81
CA ALA A 42 -23.04 -5.57 6.97
C ALA A 42 -22.65 -6.83 7.75
N ALA A 43 -21.69 -6.72 8.67
CA ALA A 43 -21.25 -7.80 9.55
C ALA A 43 -22.21 -8.06 10.72
N LYS A 44 -23.26 -7.25 10.89
CA LYS A 44 -24.23 -7.29 12.01
C LYS A 44 -23.56 -7.20 13.39
N VAL A 45 -22.58 -6.30 13.52
CA VAL A 45 -21.85 -6.03 14.76
C VAL A 45 -21.88 -4.54 15.11
N ASP A 46 -21.54 -4.23 16.37
CA ASP A 46 -21.34 -2.84 16.79
C ASP A 46 -20.06 -2.26 16.14
N PRO A 47 -20.05 -1.01 15.63
CA PRO A 47 -18.86 -0.35 15.12
C PRO A 47 -17.69 -0.32 16.10
N ALA A 48 -17.94 -0.27 17.41
CA ALA A 48 -16.91 -0.35 18.44
C ALA A 48 -16.14 -1.68 18.39
N LEU A 49 -16.79 -2.78 18.00
CA LEU A 49 -16.09 -4.06 17.79
C LEU A 49 -15.15 -4.02 16.60
N VAL A 50 -15.52 -3.34 15.52
CA VAL A 50 -14.60 -3.17 14.38
C VAL A 50 -13.38 -2.37 14.79
N HIS A 51 -13.58 -1.28 15.54
CA HIS A 51 -12.46 -0.51 16.11
C HIS A 51 -11.62 -1.31 17.09
N HIS A 52 -12.26 -2.14 17.91
CA HIS A 52 -11.55 -3.01 18.87
C HIS A 52 -10.62 -4.02 18.15
N TYR A 53 -11.09 -4.64 17.06
CA TYR A 53 -10.32 -5.65 16.33
C TYR A 53 -9.27 -5.08 15.38
N PHE A 54 -9.54 -3.93 14.78
CA PHE A 54 -8.76 -3.43 13.64
C PHE A 54 -8.26 -1.99 13.82
N GLY A 55 -8.71 -1.28 14.86
CA GLY A 55 -8.29 0.09 15.12
C GLY A 55 -8.90 1.11 14.17
N ASN A 56 -8.50 1.11 12.92
CA ASN A 56 -8.97 2.08 11.94
C ASN A 56 -9.27 1.44 10.57
N LYS A 57 -9.76 2.24 9.62
CA LYS A 57 -10.13 1.77 8.28
C LYS A 57 -8.94 1.23 7.50
N ASP A 58 -7.77 1.83 7.68
CA ASP A 58 -6.55 1.42 6.98
C ASP A 58 -6.13 0.01 7.43
N GLN A 59 -6.11 -0.22 8.75
CA GLN A 59 -5.80 -1.52 9.33
C GLN A 59 -6.85 -2.58 8.99
N LEU A 60 -8.13 -2.21 8.98
CA LEU A 60 -9.20 -3.09 8.50
C LEU A 60 -9.00 -3.49 7.04
N PHE A 61 -8.62 -2.53 6.19
CA PHE A 61 -8.35 -2.80 4.77
C PHE A 61 -7.16 -3.74 4.60
N LEU A 62 -6.03 -3.47 5.26
CA LEU A 62 -4.84 -4.32 5.21
C LEU A 62 -5.13 -5.75 5.68
N ALA A 63 -5.87 -5.88 6.77
CA ALA A 63 -6.30 -7.18 7.28
C ALA A 63 -7.26 -7.91 6.33
N ALA A 64 -8.20 -7.18 5.70
CA ALA A 64 -9.12 -7.74 4.71
C ALA A 64 -8.39 -8.20 3.44
N MET A 65 -7.35 -7.49 3.03
CA MET A 65 -6.49 -7.86 1.89
C MET A 65 -5.40 -8.86 2.26
N GLU A 66 -5.31 -9.25 3.52
CA GLU A 66 -4.23 -10.13 4.03
C GLU A 66 -2.82 -9.57 3.69
N SER A 67 -2.70 -8.23 3.74
CA SER A 67 -1.44 -7.58 3.41
C SER A 67 -0.37 -7.89 4.46
N PRO A 68 0.78 -8.41 4.05
CA PRO A 68 1.91 -8.66 4.95
C PRO A 68 2.71 -7.38 5.26
N ILE A 69 2.36 -6.26 4.64
CA ILE A 69 3.07 -4.99 4.72
C ILE A 69 2.08 -3.90 5.10
N ASP A 70 2.43 -3.06 6.07
CA ASP A 70 1.75 -1.80 6.36
C ASP A 70 2.48 -0.63 5.67
N PRO A 71 1.96 -0.10 4.55
CA PRO A 71 2.59 1.03 3.88
C PRO A 71 2.67 2.28 4.77
N GLY A 72 1.77 2.39 5.73
CA GLY A 72 1.74 3.53 6.64
C GLY A 72 2.91 3.53 7.62
N GLU A 73 3.29 2.39 8.15
CA GLU A 73 4.48 2.24 8.98
C GLU A 73 5.75 2.52 8.18
N LEU A 74 5.85 1.96 6.96
CA LEU A 74 6.98 2.22 6.07
C LEU A 74 7.16 3.69 5.72
N ILE A 75 6.06 4.39 5.42
CA ILE A 75 6.11 5.82 5.13
C ILE A 75 6.50 6.60 6.39
N SER A 76 6.03 6.22 7.57
CA SER A 76 6.40 6.85 8.83
C SER A 76 7.89 6.67 9.13
N GLU A 77 8.45 5.48 8.93
CA GLU A 77 9.89 5.20 9.04
C GLU A 77 10.69 6.04 8.03
N LEU A 78 10.25 6.05 6.78
CA LEU A 78 10.87 6.82 5.70
C LEU A 78 10.93 8.33 6.00
N LEU A 79 9.88 8.88 6.62
CA LEU A 79 9.76 10.30 6.90
C LEU A 79 10.31 10.70 8.27
N SER A 80 10.70 9.76 9.13
CA SER A 80 11.16 10.06 10.50
C SER A 80 12.52 10.76 10.55
N GLU A 81 13.43 10.44 9.63
CA GLU A 81 14.83 10.89 9.62
C GLU A 81 15.26 11.37 8.23
N GLY A 82 16.28 12.24 8.18
CA GLY A 82 16.95 12.66 6.96
C GLY A 82 16.38 13.90 6.26
N SER A 83 17.03 14.31 5.20
CA SER A 83 16.68 15.51 4.41
C SER A 83 15.79 15.13 3.20
N ALA A 84 15.31 16.16 2.49
CA ALA A 84 14.62 15.96 1.23
C ALA A 84 15.57 15.44 0.13
N ASP A 85 16.88 15.70 0.26
CA ASP A 85 17.89 15.39 -0.77
C ASP A 85 18.27 13.91 -0.81
N ASP A 86 18.05 13.16 0.28
CA ASP A 86 18.33 11.72 0.38
C ASP A 86 17.07 10.84 0.40
N LEU A 87 15.90 11.46 0.24
CA LEU A 87 14.61 10.78 0.34
C LEU A 87 14.47 9.65 -0.68
N GLY A 88 14.99 9.85 -1.90
CA GLY A 88 14.98 8.83 -2.95
C GLY A 88 15.79 7.59 -2.57
N GLU A 89 16.97 7.79 -1.99
CA GLU A 89 17.82 6.69 -1.53
C GLU A 89 17.16 5.93 -0.38
N ARG A 90 16.66 6.65 0.62
CA ARG A 90 15.97 6.04 1.77
C ARG A 90 14.75 5.25 1.33
N LEU A 91 13.97 5.75 0.37
CA LEU A 91 12.81 5.05 -0.17
C LEU A 91 13.21 3.72 -0.80
N VAL A 92 14.23 3.70 -1.64
CA VAL A 92 14.69 2.46 -2.29
C VAL A 92 15.27 1.49 -1.26
N ARG A 93 16.06 1.95 -0.28
CA ARG A 93 16.61 1.11 0.80
C ARG A 93 15.52 0.48 1.67
N THR A 94 14.57 1.28 2.13
CA THR A 94 13.42 0.81 2.93
C THR A 94 12.59 -0.21 2.14
N PHE A 95 12.36 0.06 0.87
CA PHE A 95 11.65 -0.85 -0.02
C PHE A 95 12.37 -2.19 -0.15
N LEU A 96 13.66 -2.21 -0.45
CA LEU A 96 14.45 -3.44 -0.57
C LEU A 96 14.48 -4.22 0.75
N LYS A 97 14.69 -3.55 1.88
CA LYS A 97 14.65 -4.15 3.23
C LYS A 97 13.37 -4.94 3.48
N VAL A 98 12.23 -4.39 3.06
CA VAL A 98 10.92 -5.04 3.20
C VAL A 98 10.78 -6.23 2.26
N TRP A 99 11.12 -6.04 0.98
CA TRP A 99 10.93 -7.07 -0.05
C TRP A 99 11.90 -8.24 0.05
N ASP A 100 13.12 -8.01 0.51
CA ASP A 100 14.10 -9.08 0.79
C ASP A 100 13.94 -9.66 2.21
N GLY A 101 13.08 -9.03 3.03
CA GLY A 101 12.71 -9.51 4.37
C GLY A 101 11.59 -10.58 4.38
N PRO A 102 11.13 -10.95 5.58
CA PRO A 102 10.10 -11.98 5.76
C PRO A 102 8.78 -11.68 5.06
N ALA A 103 8.43 -10.39 4.91
CA ALA A 103 7.20 -9.95 4.26
C ALA A 103 7.22 -10.04 2.74
N GLY A 104 8.40 -10.11 2.11
CA GLY A 104 8.54 -10.02 0.65
C GLY A 104 7.90 -11.18 -0.10
N LYS A 105 8.10 -12.42 0.35
CA LYS A 105 7.47 -13.60 -0.31
C LYS A 105 5.94 -13.58 -0.24
N PRO A 106 5.32 -13.34 0.93
CA PRO A 106 3.86 -13.15 1.02
C PRO A 106 3.36 -11.97 0.17
N ALA A 107 4.07 -10.84 0.17
CA ALA A 107 3.71 -9.67 -0.64
C ALA A 107 3.74 -9.98 -2.15
N ALA A 108 4.77 -10.69 -2.63
CA ALA A 108 4.85 -11.11 -4.02
C ALA A 108 3.70 -12.07 -4.40
N ALA A 109 3.32 -12.99 -3.51
CA ALA A 109 2.18 -13.87 -3.72
C ALA A 109 0.87 -13.08 -3.79
N MET A 110 0.67 -12.11 -2.90
CA MET A 110 -0.48 -11.21 -2.89
C MET A 110 -0.56 -10.42 -4.21
N ILE A 111 0.52 -9.82 -4.68
CA ILE A 111 0.53 -9.06 -5.94
C ILE A 111 0.20 -9.94 -7.13
N ARG A 112 0.73 -11.17 -7.23
CA ARG A 112 0.36 -12.10 -8.30
C ARG A 112 -1.14 -12.36 -8.34
N THR A 113 -1.77 -12.49 -7.18
CA THR A 113 -3.22 -12.72 -7.07
C THR A 113 -4.01 -11.46 -7.41
N MET A 114 -3.52 -10.28 -7.00
CA MET A 114 -4.18 -9.00 -7.24
C MET A 114 -4.16 -8.56 -8.70
N VAL A 115 -3.05 -8.76 -9.41
CA VAL A 115 -2.92 -8.39 -10.83
C VAL A 115 -3.91 -9.14 -11.72
N SER A 116 -4.34 -10.33 -11.30
CA SER A 116 -5.33 -11.14 -12.04
C SER A 116 -6.79 -10.66 -11.88
N ARG A 117 -7.06 -9.66 -11.04
CA ARG A 117 -8.42 -9.17 -10.75
C ARG A 117 -8.48 -7.64 -10.83
N GLU A 118 -9.23 -7.10 -11.78
CA GLU A 118 -9.33 -5.65 -12.02
C GLU A 118 -9.75 -4.83 -10.79
N TRP A 119 -10.68 -5.34 -9.98
CA TRP A 119 -11.13 -4.65 -8.77
C TRP A 119 -10.02 -4.52 -7.72
N SER A 120 -9.14 -5.52 -7.59
CA SER A 120 -8.03 -5.52 -6.65
C SER A 120 -6.96 -4.48 -7.02
N ALA A 121 -6.66 -4.36 -8.32
CA ALA A 121 -5.72 -3.35 -8.82
C ALA A 121 -6.23 -1.92 -8.56
N ARG A 122 -7.55 -1.68 -8.75
CA ARG A 122 -8.17 -0.39 -8.42
C ARG A 122 -8.08 -0.07 -6.92
N LEU A 123 -8.39 -1.03 -6.06
CA LEU A 123 -8.33 -0.86 -4.61
C LEU A 123 -6.91 -0.58 -4.12
N LEU A 124 -5.94 -1.33 -4.61
CA LEU A 124 -4.54 -1.10 -4.26
C LEU A 124 -4.10 0.31 -4.65
N ARG A 125 -4.45 0.76 -5.86
CA ARG A 125 -4.16 2.12 -6.33
C ARG A 125 -4.79 3.18 -5.42
N GLU A 126 -6.09 3.09 -5.14
CA GLU A 126 -6.82 4.03 -4.27
C GLU A 126 -6.20 4.07 -2.87
N PHE A 127 -5.93 2.91 -2.28
CA PHE A 127 -5.33 2.81 -0.96
C PHE A 127 -3.91 3.37 -0.92
N MET A 128 -3.03 2.94 -1.84
CA MET A 128 -1.64 3.40 -1.90
C MET A 128 -1.55 4.91 -2.10
N LEU A 129 -2.31 5.45 -3.06
CA LEU A 129 -2.36 6.89 -3.30
C LEU A 129 -2.86 7.64 -2.07
N SER A 130 -3.93 7.17 -1.42
CA SER A 130 -4.50 7.82 -0.24
C SER A 130 -3.53 7.81 0.96
N GLN A 131 -2.77 6.75 1.16
CA GLN A 131 -1.80 6.64 2.25
C GLN A 131 -0.56 7.49 1.99
N ILE A 132 0.02 7.37 0.79
CA ILE A 132 1.22 8.09 0.41
C ILE A 132 0.95 9.60 0.37
N LEU A 133 -0.07 10.03 -0.38
CA LEU A 133 -0.40 11.45 -0.55
C LEU A 133 -0.67 12.14 0.78
N ARG A 134 -1.49 11.55 1.66
CA ARG A 134 -1.85 12.18 2.94
C ARG A 134 -0.66 12.33 3.87
N ARG A 135 0.24 11.36 3.93
CA ARG A 135 1.35 11.36 4.91
C ARG A 135 2.58 12.11 4.41
N VAL A 136 2.93 11.95 3.14
CA VAL A 136 4.11 12.62 2.57
C VAL A 136 3.83 14.11 2.35
N ALA A 137 2.64 14.46 1.83
CA ALA A 137 2.25 15.86 1.66
C ALA A 137 2.15 16.63 2.98
N ALA A 138 1.82 15.95 4.09
CA ALA A 138 1.74 16.58 5.40
C ALA A 138 3.12 16.94 6.01
N LYS A 139 4.20 16.30 5.57
CA LYS A 139 5.53 16.46 6.20
C LYS A 139 6.59 17.08 5.30
N HIS A 140 6.50 16.93 4.00
CA HIS A 140 7.40 17.54 3.03
C HIS A 140 6.60 18.34 2.01
N VAL A 141 7.09 19.55 1.69
CA VAL A 141 6.49 20.38 0.63
C VAL A 141 6.86 19.76 -0.72
N ILE A 142 6.19 18.65 -1.07
CA ILE A 142 6.31 18.06 -2.40
C ILE A 142 5.27 18.74 -3.29
N THR A 143 5.75 19.51 -4.25
CA THR A 143 4.88 20.13 -5.26
C THR A 143 4.31 19.07 -6.20
N GLU A 144 3.11 19.26 -6.72
CA GLU A 144 2.45 18.38 -7.70
C GLU A 144 2.44 16.87 -7.31
N PRO A 145 2.02 16.50 -6.08
CA PRO A 145 2.09 15.13 -5.60
C PRO A 145 1.31 14.15 -6.51
N ASP A 146 0.19 14.58 -7.08
CA ASP A 146 -0.65 13.76 -7.97
C ASP A 146 0.07 13.35 -9.27
N ARG A 147 1.08 14.11 -9.70
CA ARG A 147 1.90 13.80 -10.87
C ARG A 147 3.14 12.99 -10.50
N ARG A 148 3.75 13.27 -9.36
CA ARG A 148 5.02 12.68 -8.91
C ARG A 148 4.87 11.26 -8.37
N PHE A 149 3.87 11.03 -7.53
CA PHE A 149 3.70 9.71 -6.91
C PHE A 149 3.37 8.59 -7.89
N PRO A 150 2.55 8.77 -8.94
CA PRO A 150 2.40 7.73 -9.96
C PRO A 150 3.70 7.36 -10.68
N LEU A 151 4.60 8.32 -10.91
CA LEU A 151 5.91 8.05 -11.51
C LEU A 151 6.80 7.23 -10.56
N ILE A 152 6.86 7.61 -9.29
CA ILE A 152 7.58 6.84 -8.27
C ILE A 152 6.99 5.43 -8.12
N ALA A 153 5.67 5.33 -8.02
CA ALA A 153 4.98 4.04 -7.90
C ALA A 153 5.24 3.14 -9.11
N SER A 154 5.33 3.70 -10.32
CA SER A 154 5.66 2.93 -11.53
C SER A 154 7.05 2.31 -11.46
N GLN A 155 8.05 3.05 -10.93
CA GLN A 155 9.41 2.52 -10.74
C GLN A 155 9.44 1.41 -9.69
N MET A 156 8.79 1.63 -8.56
CA MET A 156 8.72 0.64 -7.48
C MET A 156 7.99 -0.63 -7.91
N LEU A 157 6.85 -0.48 -8.60
CA LEU A 157 6.12 -1.63 -9.14
C LEU A 157 6.93 -2.36 -10.22
N GLY A 158 7.61 -1.62 -11.08
CA GLY A 158 8.52 -2.19 -12.08
C GLY A 158 9.64 -3.02 -11.42
N LEU A 159 10.24 -2.50 -10.34
CA LEU A 159 11.23 -3.23 -9.57
C LEU A 159 10.66 -4.52 -8.96
N VAL A 160 9.45 -4.46 -8.38
CA VAL A 160 8.76 -5.66 -7.85
C VAL A 160 8.58 -6.70 -8.93
N MET A 161 8.05 -6.29 -10.07
CA MET A 161 7.80 -7.20 -11.19
C MET A 161 9.09 -7.83 -11.70
N ALA A 162 10.11 -7.01 -11.98
CA ALA A 162 11.35 -7.47 -12.58
C ALA A 162 12.20 -8.31 -11.62
N ARG A 163 12.36 -7.87 -10.36
CA ARG A 163 13.26 -8.53 -9.39
C ARG A 163 12.62 -9.71 -8.67
N TYR A 164 11.36 -9.59 -8.22
CA TYR A 164 10.76 -10.57 -7.31
C TYR A 164 9.73 -11.49 -7.95
N ILE A 165 9.07 -11.04 -9.02
CA ILE A 165 7.97 -11.81 -9.65
C ILE A 165 8.46 -12.52 -10.90
N VAL A 166 8.97 -11.79 -11.89
CA VAL A 166 9.47 -12.33 -13.17
C VAL A 166 10.90 -12.86 -13.03
N LYS A 167 11.69 -12.26 -12.12
CA LYS A 167 13.09 -12.60 -11.84
C LYS A 167 13.99 -12.44 -13.06
N ILE A 168 14.03 -11.23 -13.59
CA ILE A 168 14.88 -10.87 -14.74
C ILE A 168 16.32 -10.70 -14.26
N GLU A 169 17.21 -11.55 -14.75
CA GLU A 169 18.66 -11.41 -14.50
C GLU A 169 19.28 -10.34 -15.43
N PRO A 170 20.32 -9.63 -14.94
CA PRO A 170 21.02 -9.77 -13.66
C PRO A 170 20.34 -9.00 -12.49
N LEU A 171 19.21 -8.33 -12.69
CA LEU A 171 18.55 -7.53 -11.68
C LEU A 171 18.04 -8.37 -10.49
N ALA A 172 17.58 -9.59 -10.74
CA ALA A 172 17.05 -10.47 -9.71
C ALA A 172 18.09 -10.84 -8.64
N SER A 173 19.33 -11.05 -9.06
CA SER A 173 20.48 -11.39 -8.19
C SER A 173 21.35 -10.19 -7.80
N ALA A 174 21.06 -8.99 -8.30
CA ALA A 174 21.86 -7.79 -8.04
C ALA A 174 21.90 -7.46 -6.53
N SER A 175 23.03 -6.90 -6.08
CA SER A 175 23.18 -6.44 -4.69
C SER A 175 22.24 -5.26 -4.38
N HIS A 176 21.89 -5.08 -3.11
CA HIS A 176 21.13 -3.91 -2.66
C HIS A 176 21.78 -2.61 -3.09
N GLU A 177 23.09 -2.48 -2.87
CA GLU A 177 23.84 -1.25 -3.19
C GLU A 177 23.79 -0.93 -4.68
N PHE A 178 23.86 -1.93 -5.55
CA PHE A 178 23.69 -1.72 -6.99
C PHE A 178 22.29 -1.19 -7.32
N VAL A 179 21.25 -1.82 -6.77
CA VAL A 179 19.86 -1.41 -7.04
C VAL A 179 19.59 0.00 -6.49
N VAL A 180 20.10 0.31 -5.30
CA VAL A 180 19.99 1.65 -4.70
C VAL A 180 20.69 2.67 -5.59
N ALA A 181 21.96 2.44 -5.94
CA ALA A 181 22.74 3.37 -6.77
C ALA A 181 22.10 3.61 -8.15
N ALA A 182 21.46 2.59 -8.73
CA ALA A 182 20.80 2.69 -10.03
C ALA A 182 19.44 3.41 -9.97
N LEU A 183 18.63 3.17 -8.94
CA LEU A 183 17.24 3.65 -8.88
C LEU A 183 17.05 4.92 -8.07
N ALA A 184 17.82 5.11 -6.99
CA ALA A 184 17.66 6.25 -6.11
C ALA A 184 17.75 7.61 -6.82
N PRO A 185 18.68 7.84 -7.77
CA PRO A 185 18.73 9.11 -8.51
C PRO A 185 17.45 9.39 -9.32
N THR A 186 16.86 8.35 -9.92
CA THR A 186 15.62 8.49 -10.68
C THR A 186 14.44 8.84 -9.77
N ILE A 187 14.34 8.17 -8.62
CA ILE A 187 13.31 8.46 -7.62
C ILE A 187 13.49 9.87 -7.05
N GLN A 188 14.72 10.24 -6.71
CA GLN A 188 15.06 11.58 -6.22
C GLN A 188 14.67 12.67 -7.23
N ARG A 189 14.96 12.44 -8.51
CA ARG A 189 14.53 13.33 -9.58
C ARG A 189 13.02 13.53 -9.61
N TYR A 190 12.22 12.47 -9.48
CA TYR A 190 10.77 12.60 -9.42
C TYR A 190 10.29 13.34 -8.16
N LEU A 191 11.02 13.27 -7.07
CA LEU A 191 10.67 13.97 -5.83
C LEU A 191 10.95 15.47 -5.87
N THR A 192 12.06 15.90 -6.47
CA THR A 192 12.62 17.25 -6.27
C THR A 192 12.79 18.07 -7.54
N MET A 193 12.99 17.45 -8.71
CA MET A 193 13.21 18.21 -9.95
C MET A 193 11.91 18.65 -10.60
N GLU A 194 12.00 19.66 -11.47
CA GLU A 194 10.88 20.10 -12.29
C GLU A 194 10.44 18.97 -13.23
N LEU A 195 9.14 18.70 -13.26
CA LEU A 195 8.57 17.72 -14.18
C LEU A 195 8.31 18.39 -15.55
N PRO A 196 8.41 17.63 -16.65
CA PRO A 196 8.02 18.13 -17.96
C PRO A 196 6.60 18.72 -17.95
N ALA A 197 6.41 19.85 -18.61
CA ALA A 197 5.07 20.39 -18.80
C ALA A 197 4.19 19.37 -19.54
N GLU A 198 2.95 19.21 -19.10
CA GLU A 198 1.99 18.40 -19.82
C GLU A 198 1.66 19.14 -21.13
N ALA A 199 1.86 18.48 -22.27
CA ALA A 199 1.48 19.06 -23.55
C ALA A 199 -0.03 19.40 -23.50
N ALA A 200 -0.39 20.65 -23.78
CA ALA A 200 -1.78 21.06 -23.85
C ALA A 200 -2.54 20.04 -24.74
N SER A 201 -3.54 19.38 -24.18
CA SER A 201 -4.39 18.47 -24.96
C SER A 201 -4.90 19.24 -26.19
N PRO A 202 -4.75 18.72 -27.44
CA PRO A 202 -5.31 19.38 -28.58
C PRO A 202 -6.81 19.55 -28.32
N SER A 203 -7.26 20.81 -28.29
CA SER A 203 -8.68 21.13 -28.20
C SER A 203 -9.39 20.39 -29.32
N HIS A 204 -10.19 19.38 -29.01
CA HIS A 204 -11.10 18.77 -29.97
C HIS A 204 -12.07 19.88 -30.36
N GLY A 205 -11.75 20.52 -31.50
CA GLY A 205 -12.64 21.42 -32.19
C GLY A 205 -13.95 20.69 -32.49
N ARG A 206 -15.02 21.36 -32.19
CA ARG A 206 -16.40 20.94 -32.47
C ARG A 206 -16.66 20.73 -33.96
#